data_b303f1ba322c7bad81d31ea02b119ef6
#
_entry.id   b303f1ba322c7bad81d31ea02b119ef6
#
_cell.length_a   1.000
_cell.length_b   1.000
_cell.length_c   1.000
_cell.angle_alpha   90.00
_cell.angle_beta   90.00
_cell.angle_gamma   90.00
#
_symmetry.space_group_name_H-M   'P 1'
#
loop_
_entity.id
_entity.type
_entity.pdbx_description
1 polymer ?
#
loop_
_entity_poly.entity_id
_entity_poly.type
_entity_poly.pdbx_seq_one_letter_code
_entity_poly.pdbx_strand_id
1 'polypeptide(L)'
;MDKIYDLLIIGSGSAGLSAGIYAGRAKLNTLIIEKEQVGGQAMTTNELVNYPGIRHTTGPKLMEDMRLHALDFGVEIVSGEIERVDFSKDVKLLYTNQGVYKGRAVIIATGATPRKLGFPGEEEFTGRGVAYCSTCDGEFFEGLDVFVIGAGFAAAEEAIFLTRFAKKVTVIAREPEFTCAKTIADSVLSHPKIEVKFNTEIVEARGKEMLTSATFINNITKETFEYHASEEDQTFGIFIFVGYSPATALFKEHVELDEDGYIPTNENMETNIPGVYAAGDLRPKSLRQIVTAVADGAIAATDAEKYVSAQKERLGITDEAPPTMPKKNSVNQNDAVATQKEITSPNDFLSDAIKEQLKGIFTKLEKNITLVSIVDLNNPKSIELRDFIVNIGKLSDRIFIETYTKDENPPMEKVIKADKFPIAALFDENKQYSGVKFHGIPGGHELNSFVLAIYNLAGPGQGMDPEIIEKIKNLRKPSNIKICVSLSCHLCPDVVVAAQRIAMLNPNIEAEMIDISLFPQLKKQFKIMSVPAIVVNDKEIYFGAKKIEEIIEFLV
;
A
#
# COMPACT_ATOMS: atom_id res chain seq x y z
N MET A 1 -27.43 -12.71 19.71
CA MET A 1 -26.45 -12.35 20.75
C MET A 1 -25.32 -11.63 20.09
N ASP A 2 -24.81 -10.57 20.68
CA ASP A 2 -23.64 -9.86 20.13
C ASP A 2 -22.42 -10.80 20.21
N LYS A 3 -21.76 -11.03 19.08
CA LYS A 3 -20.57 -11.89 18.98
C LYS A 3 -19.44 -11.35 19.87
N ILE A 4 -18.86 -12.19 20.74
CA ILE A 4 -17.65 -11.88 21.49
C ILE A 4 -16.51 -12.71 20.90
N TYR A 5 -15.48 -12.04 20.42
CA TYR A 5 -14.25 -12.68 19.93
C TYR A 5 -13.37 -13.08 21.12
N ASP A 6 -12.57 -14.10 20.94
CA ASP A 6 -11.54 -14.45 21.89
C ASP A 6 -10.40 -13.42 21.86
N LEU A 7 -10.03 -13.00 20.64
CA LEU A 7 -8.97 -12.04 20.42
C LEU A 7 -9.36 -11.03 19.34
N LEU A 8 -9.17 -9.75 19.65
CA LEU A 8 -9.19 -8.65 18.68
C LEU A 8 -7.77 -8.18 18.43
N ILE A 9 -7.41 -7.95 17.17
CA ILE A 9 -6.10 -7.44 16.78
C ILE A 9 -6.31 -6.12 16.03
N ILE A 10 -5.63 -5.07 16.47
CA ILE A 10 -5.72 -3.73 15.89
C ILE A 10 -4.50 -3.51 14.98
N GLY A 11 -4.73 -3.48 13.68
CA GLY A 11 -3.69 -3.37 12.67
C GLY A 11 -3.27 -4.71 12.09
N SER A 12 -3.05 -4.74 10.79
CA SER A 12 -2.72 -5.92 10.00
C SER A 12 -1.32 -5.84 9.36
N GLY A 13 -0.41 -5.08 9.96
CA GLY A 13 1.01 -5.15 9.62
C GLY A 13 1.61 -6.51 9.98
N SER A 14 2.91 -6.67 9.79
CA SER A 14 3.62 -7.93 10.05
C SER A 14 3.41 -8.49 11.47
N ALA A 15 3.29 -7.62 12.48
CA ALA A 15 2.98 -8.04 13.85
C ALA A 15 1.55 -8.56 13.98
N GLY A 16 0.57 -7.83 13.46
CA GLY A 16 -0.84 -8.21 13.55
C GLY A 16 -1.16 -9.48 12.75
N LEU A 17 -0.61 -9.62 11.54
CA LEU A 17 -0.77 -10.84 10.75
C LEU A 17 -0.13 -12.06 11.43
N SER A 18 1.07 -11.90 12.00
CA SER A 18 1.73 -12.97 12.77
C SER A 18 0.90 -13.35 13.99
N ALA A 19 0.39 -12.37 14.74
CA ALA A 19 -0.51 -12.62 15.87
C ALA A 19 -1.76 -13.40 15.43
N GLY A 20 -2.37 -13.00 14.31
CA GLY A 20 -3.52 -13.71 13.73
C GLY A 20 -3.21 -15.16 13.40
N ILE A 21 -2.08 -15.44 12.76
CA ILE A 21 -1.64 -16.80 12.41
C ILE A 21 -1.52 -17.66 13.68
N TYR A 22 -0.84 -17.16 14.73
CA TYR A 22 -0.66 -17.91 15.96
C TYR A 22 -1.98 -18.10 16.73
N ALA A 23 -2.80 -17.08 16.82
CA ALA A 23 -4.12 -17.15 17.43
C ALA A 23 -5.06 -18.14 16.69
N GLY A 24 -5.10 -18.08 15.35
CA GLY A 24 -5.89 -18.99 14.55
C GLY A 24 -5.43 -20.45 14.69
N ARG A 25 -4.10 -20.69 14.74
CA ARG A 25 -3.56 -22.02 15.05
C ARG A 25 -3.96 -22.53 16.42
N ALA A 26 -4.02 -21.63 17.42
CA ALA A 26 -4.49 -21.93 18.76
C ALA A 26 -6.03 -22.08 18.85
N LYS A 27 -6.74 -21.92 17.71
CA LYS A 27 -8.21 -22.03 17.61
C LYS A 27 -8.97 -20.92 18.36
N LEU A 28 -8.36 -19.80 18.60
CA LEU A 28 -9.05 -18.61 19.09
C LEU A 28 -9.95 -18.03 17.99
N ASN A 29 -11.17 -17.65 18.34
CA ASN A 29 -12.04 -16.87 17.48
C ASN A 29 -11.47 -15.45 17.37
N THR A 30 -10.76 -15.17 16.29
CA THR A 30 -9.90 -13.99 16.14
C THR A 30 -10.38 -13.08 15.02
N LEU A 31 -10.40 -11.77 15.31
CA LEU A 31 -10.69 -10.72 14.33
C LEU A 31 -9.53 -9.74 14.28
N ILE A 32 -9.04 -9.45 13.08
CA ILE A 32 -8.12 -8.35 12.79
C ILE A 32 -8.91 -7.19 12.21
N ILE A 33 -8.70 -5.98 12.73
CA ILE A 33 -9.34 -4.75 12.26
C ILE A 33 -8.24 -3.87 11.68
N GLU A 34 -8.35 -3.53 10.39
CA GLU A 34 -7.39 -2.69 9.67
C GLU A 34 -8.07 -1.41 9.17
N LYS A 35 -7.45 -0.27 9.44
CA LYS A 35 -7.96 1.04 9.01
C LYS A 35 -7.72 1.28 7.52
N GLU A 36 -6.54 0.89 7.04
CA GLU A 36 -6.07 1.15 5.70
C GLU A 36 -5.97 -0.18 4.93
N GLN A 37 -4.81 -0.45 4.38
CA GLN A 37 -4.56 -1.67 3.66
C GLN A 37 -3.85 -2.72 4.51
N VAL A 38 -4.23 -3.98 4.32
CA VAL A 38 -3.57 -5.11 4.98
C VAL A 38 -2.09 -5.17 4.57
N GLY A 39 -1.21 -5.26 5.57
CA GLY A 39 0.24 -5.40 5.39
C GLY A 39 1.07 -4.27 6.01
N GLY A 40 0.46 -3.10 6.29
CA GLY A 40 1.12 -1.97 6.94
C GLY A 40 2.35 -1.46 6.20
N GLN A 41 3.35 -0.96 6.92
CA GLN A 41 4.57 -0.35 6.34
C GLN A 41 5.37 -1.30 5.43
N ALA A 42 5.30 -2.61 5.64
CA ALA A 42 6.00 -3.57 4.79
C ALA A 42 5.52 -3.55 3.32
N MET A 43 4.30 -3.07 3.07
CA MET A 43 3.75 -2.93 1.71
C MET A 43 4.55 -1.97 0.83
N THR A 44 5.30 -1.04 1.43
CA THR A 44 6.10 -0.05 0.70
C THR A 44 7.49 -0.57 0.30
N THR A 45 7.86 -1.81 0.69
CA THR A 45 9.19 -2.38 0.45
C THR A 45 9.21 -3.17 -0.86
N ASN A 46 9.84 -2.63 -1.91
CA ASN A 46 9.92 -3.28 -3.22
C ASN A 46 10.89 -4.47 -3.26
N GLU A 47 11.97 -4.42 -2.48
CA GLU A 47 12.94 -5.49 -2.39
C GLU A 47 13.18 -5.86 -0.92
N LEU A 48 12.96 -7.12 -0.57
CA LEU A 48 13.13 -7.65 0.76
C LEU A 48 14.09 -8.83 0.72
N VAL A 49 15.30 -8.65 1.29
CA VAL A 49 16.39 -9.64 1.28
C VAL A 49 16.86 -10.03 2.68
N ASN A 50 16.25 -9.46 3.71
CA ASN A 50 16.66 -9.62 5.11
C ASN A 50 15.63 -10.35 5.99
N TYR A 51 14.63 -11.02 5.37
CA TYR A 51 13.69 -11.86 6.11
C TYR A 51 14.20 -13.31 6.16
N PRO A 52 14.52 -13.85 7.36
CA PRO A 52 15.10 -15.18 7.49
C PRO A 52 14.23 -16.27 6.86
N GLY A 53 14.85 -17.13 6.05
CA GLY A 53 14.16 -18.20 5.33
C GLY A 53 13.66 -17.81 3.94
N ILE A 54 13.61 -16.52 3.59
CA ILE A 54 13.28 -16.03 2.26
C ILE A 54 14.46 -15.23 1.73
N ARG A 55 15.10 -15.73 0.67
CA ARG A 55 16.32 -15.09 0.13
C ARG A 55 16.04 -13.76 -0.56
N HIS A 56 14.91 -13.69 -1.25
CA HIS A 56 14.48 -12.53 -2.03
C HIS A 56 12.97 -12.57 -2.22
N THR A 57 12.32 -11.47 -1.89
CA THR A 57 10.87 -11.26 -2.11
C THR A 57 10.59 -9.76 -2.13
N THR A 58 9.32 -9.39 -2.18
CA THR A 58 8.85 -8.01 -1.97
C THR A 58 8.02 -7.95 -0.69
N GLY A 59 7.92 -6.78 -0.09
CA GLY A 59 7.05 -6.58 1.06
C GLY A 59 5.59 -6.93 0.76
N PRO A 60 4.98 -6.41 -0.33
CA PRO A 60 3.62 -6.78 -0.73
C PRO A 60 3.40 -8.29 -0.83
N LYS A 61 4.34 -9.02 -1.46
CA LYS A 61 4.22 -10.47 -1.59
C LYS A 61 4.29 -11.18 -0.25
N LEU A 62 5.23 -10.82 0.61
CA LEU A 62 5.34 -11.40 1.95
C LEU A 62 4.08 -11.13 2.78
N MET A 63 3.57 -9.90 2.76
CA MET A 63 2.36 -9.54 3.52
C MET A 63 1.12 -10.25 3.01
N GLU A 64 0.98 -10.42 1.70
CA GLU A 64 -0.11 -11.20 1.11
C GLU A 64 -0.02 -12.67 1.48
N ASP A 65 1.17 -13.28 1.43
CA ASP A 65 1.40 -14.66 1.87
C ASP A 65 1.03 -14.82 3.37
N MET A 66 1.37 -13.85 4.22
CA MET A 66 0.99 -13.85 5.65
C MET A 66 -0.51 -13.63 5.86
N ARG A 67 -1.16 -12.78 5.06
CA ARG A 67 -2.61 -12.57 5.10
C ARG A 67 -3.36 -13.85 4.77
N LEU A 68 -3.00 -14.49 3.67
CA LEU A 68 -3.59 -15.77 3.26
C LEU A 68 -3.36 -16.85 4.32
N HIS A 69 -2.17 -16.88 4.92
CA HIS A 69 -1.84 -17.81 6.00
C HIS A 69 -2.73 -17.60 7.24
N ALA A 70 -3.02 -16.36 7.63
CA ALA A 70 -3.95 -16.05 8.72
C ALA A 70 -5.39 -16.51 8.38
N LEU A 71 -5.86 -16.24 7.15
CA LEU A 71 -7.17 -16.70 6.67
C LEU A 71 -7.30 -18.22 6.63
N ASP A 72 -6.24 -18.94 6.25
CA ASP A 72 -6.19 -20.42 6.25
C ASP A 72 -6.45 -21.01 7.66
N PHE A 73 -6.12 -20.27 8.71
CA PHE A 73 -6.42 -20.64 10.09
C PHE A 73 -7.76 -20.10 10.61
N GLY A 74 -8.58 -19.50 9.75
CA GLY A 74 -9.94 -19.05 10.09
C GLY A 74 -9.99 -17.70 10.79
N VAL A 75 -8.93 -16.89 10.70
CA VAL A 75 -8.93 -15.51 11.22
C VAL A 75 -9.80 -14.64 10.32
N GLU A 76 -10.66 -13.84 10.92
CA GLU A 76 -11.43 -12.82 10.21
C GLU A 76 -10.62 -11.54 10.09
N ILE A 77 -10.64 -10.89 8.92
CA ILE A 77 -9.98 -9.59 8.69
C ILE A 77 -11.03 -8.64 8.12
N VAL A 78 -11.23 -7.50 8.78
CA VAL A 78 -12.20 -6.48 8.35
C VAL A 78 -11.53 -5.13 8.23
N SER A 79 -12.00 -4.33 7.27
CA SER A 79 -11.64 -2.92 7.19
C SER A 79 -12.49 -2.13 8.17
N GLY A 80 -11.87 -1.23 8.95
CA GLY A 80 -12.57 -0.37 9.90
C GLY A 80 -11.62 0.54 10.67
N GLU A 81 -12.01 1.78 10.84
CA GLU A 81 -11.28 2.74 11.66
C GLU A 81 -11.78 2.67 13.11
N ILE A 82 -10.87 2.47 14.06
CA ILE A 82 -11.19 2.47 15.49
C ILE A 82 -11.16 3.91 15.99
N GLU A 83 -12.30 4.38 16.47
CA GLU A 83 -12.49 5.75 16.95
C GLU A 83 -12.28 5.87 18.47
N ARG A 84 -12.58 4.80 19.21
CA ARG A 84 -12.47 4.76 20.66
C ARG A 84 -12.32 3.33 21.16
N VAL A 85 -11.65 3.16 22.28
CA VAL A 85 -11.49 1.87 22.98
C VAL A 85 -12.00 1.95 24.42
N ASP A 86 -12.40 0.82 24.99
CA ASP A 86 -12.66 0.65 26.40
C ASP A 86 -12.07 -0.68 26.88
N PHE A 87 -11.00 -0.59 27.65
CA PHE A 87 -10.26 -1.73 28.19
C PHE A 87 -10.53 -1.97 29.67
N SER A 88 -11.47 -1.24 30.29
CA SER A 88 -11.70 -1.24 31.73
C SER A 88 -12.32 -2.54 32.28
N LYS A 89 -12.93 -3.37 31.42
CA LYS A 89 -13.65 -4.58 31.78
C LYS A 89 -13.00 -5.84 31.23
N ASP A 90 -13.45 -7.00 31.71
CA ASP A 90 -13.03 -8.33 31.22
C ASP A 90 -13.29 -8.50 29.72
N VAL A 91 -14.39 -7.99 29.21
CA VAL A 91 -14.65 -7.89 27.77
C VAL A 91 -14.26 -6.50 27.29
N LYS A 92 -13.26 -6.43 26.43
CA LYS A 92 -12.73 -5.21 25.84
C LYS A 92 -13.62 -4.77 24.68
N LEU A 93 -13.80 -3.46 24.51
CA LEU A 93 -14.65 -2.90 23.46
C LEU A 93 -13.83 -2.03 22.52
N LEU A 94 -14.00 -2.26 21.21
CA LEU A 94 -13.45 -1.42 20.15
C LEU A 94 -14.63 -0.79 19.38
N TYR A 95 -14.72 0.53 19.44
CA TYR A 95 -15.74 1.30 18.73
C TYR A 95 -15.17 1.74 17.39
N THR A 96 -15.85 1.38 16.31
CA THR A 96 -15.45 1.70 14.95
C THR A 96 -16.57 2.45 14.23
N ASN A 97 -16.25 3.04 13.09
CA ASN A 97 -17.23 3.63 12.17
C ASN A 97 -18.27 2.64 11.61
N GLN A 98 -18.08 1.32 11.84
CA GLN A 98 -19.00 0.25 11.39
C GLN A 98 -19.75 -0.43 12.53
N GLY A 99 -19.44 -0.08 13.79
CA GLY A 99 -20.07 -0.68 14.98
C GLY A 99 -19.07 -0.99 16.07
N VAL A 100 -19.51 -1.80 17.04
CA VAL A 100 -18.72 -2.13 18.25
C VAL A 100 -18.30 -3.59 18.20
N TYR A 101 -17.00 -3.84 18.23
CA TYR A 101 -16.44 -5.18 18.38
C TYR A 101 -16.09 -5.46 19.84
N LYS A 102 -16.37 -6.69 20.28
CA LYS A 102 -16.17 -7.15 21.66
C LYS A 102 -15.17 -8.30 21.67
N GLY A 103 -14.15 -8.22 22.51
CA GLY A 103 -13.12 -9.25 22.62
C GLY A 103 -12.70 -9.51 24.06
N ARG A 104 -12.22 -10.72 24.37
CA ARG A 104 -11.68 -11.10 25.67
C ARG A 104 -10.28 -10.56 25.87
N ALA A 105 -9.49 -10.59 24.82
CA ALA A 105 -8.16 -9.98 24.77
C ALA A 105 -8.02 -9.08 23.53
N VAL A 106 -7.03 -8.16 23.60
CA VAL A 106 -6.71 -7.23 22.49
C VAL A 106 -5.21 -7.20 22.29
N ILE A 107 -4.76 -7.26 21.03
CA ILE A 107 -3.38 -6.95 20.64
C ILE A 107 -3.37 -5.65 19.86
N ILE A 108 -2.65 -4.65 20.34
CA ILE A 108 -2.40 -3.39 19.65
C ILE A 108 -1.17 -3.61 18.74
N ALA A 109 -1.37 -3.54 17.42
CA ALA A 109 -0.33 -3.77 16.41
C ALA A 109 -0.32 -2.68 15.32
N THR A 110 -0.62 -1.43 15.72
CA THR A 110 -0.79 -0.27 14.83
C THR A 110 0.52 0.28 14.27
N GLY A 111 1.67 -0.21 14.74
CA GLY A 111 2.98 0.13 14.22
C GLY A 111 3.44 1.56 14.52
N ALA A 112 4.23 2.14 13.61
CA ALA A 112 4.78 3.48 13.72
C ALA A 112 4.83 4.14 12.33
N THR A 113 4.78 5.47 12.29
CA THR A 113 4.86 6.28 11.06
C THR A 113 6.12 7.13 11.05
N PRO A 114 6.68 7.48 9.88
CA PRO A 114 7.82 8.39 9.78
C PRO A 114 7.55 9.71 10.50
N ARG A 115 8.54 10.20 11.25
CA ARG A 115 8.46 11.51 11.88
C ARG A 115 8.60 12.61 10.83
N LYS A 116 7.72 13.60 10.89
CA LYS A 116 7.87 14.85 10.15
C LYS A 116 8.76 15.81 10.95
N LEU A 117 9.57 16.59 10.27
CA LEU A 117 10.43 17.61 10.88
C LEU A 117 9.69 18.95 11.10
N GLY A 118 8.69 19.23 10.25
CA GLY A 118 7.88 20.44 10.33
C GLY A 118 8.54 21.69 9.75
N PHE A 119 9.56 21.57 8.91
CA PHE A 119 10.15 22.72 8.24
C PHE A 119 9.23 23.26 7.13
N PRO A 120 9.25 24.57 6.84
CA PRO A 120 8.50 25.14 5.73
C PRO A 120 8.81 24.45 4.41
N GLY A 121 7.77 24.01 3.67
CA GLY A 121 7.89 23.28 2.42
C GLY A 121 7.90 21.75 2.56
N GLU A 122 8.06 21.17 3.75
CA GLU A 122 8.06 19.71 3.93
C GLU A 122 6.76 19.08 3.42
N GLU A 123 5.63 19.58 3.88
CA GLU A 123 4.32 19.05 3.49
C GLU A 123 3.96 19.42 2.06
N GLU A 124 4.26 20.65 1.65
CA GLU A 124 4.00 21.15 0.29
C GLU A 124 4.71 20.33 -0.78
N PHE A 125 5.98 19.93 -0.54
CA PHE A 125 6.77 19.17 -1.50
C PHE A 125 6.79 17.68 -1.23
N THR A 126 6.02 17.16 -0.28
CA THR A 126 5.84 15.70 -0.12
C THR A 126 5.26 15.11 -1.41
N GLY A 127 5.98 14.13 -2.00
CA GLY A 127 5.68 13.56 -3.32
C GLY A 127 6.06 14.46 -4.52
N ARG A 128 6.69 15.63 -4.26
CA ARG A 128 7.16 16.57 -5.29
C ARG A 128 8.62 16.99 -5.07
N GLY A 129 9.39 16.08 -4.48
CA GLY A 129 10.80 16.27 -4.14
C GLY A 129 11.14 15.89 -2.70
N VAL A 130 10.18 15.91 -1.77
CA VAL A 130 10.33 15.41 -0.39
C VAL A 130 9.71 14.01 -0.27
N ALA A 131 10.44 13.06 0.31
CA ALA A 131 10.07 11.66 0.43
C ALA A 131 10.50 11.06 1.78
N TYR A 132 9.87 9.94 2.17
CA TYR A 132 10.12 9.22 3.43
C TYR A 132 10.46 7.73 3.21
N CYS A 133 10.53 7.28 1.97
CA CYS A 133 10.79 5.89 1.61
C CYS A 133 11.74 5.83 0.40
N SER A 134 12.98 5.43 0.59
CA SER A 134 13.94 5.31 -0.51
C SER A 134 13.55 4.23 -1.50
N THR A 135 13.02 3.11 -1.00
CA THR A 135 12.63 1.96 -1.82
C THR A 135 11.41 2.27 -2.69
N CYS A 136 10.50 3.13 -2.19
CA CYS A 136 9.31 3.54 -2.94
C CYS A 136 9.63 4.60 -4.00
N ASP A 137 10.45 5.57 -3.60
CA ASP A 137 10.59 6.83 -4.35
C ASP A 137 11.97 6.99 -4.98
N GLY A 138 12.97 6.19 -4.58
CA GLY A 138 14.37 6.38 -5.01
C GLY A 138 14.58 6.35 -6.51
N GLU A 139 13.88 5.48 -7.23
CA GLU A 139 13.93 5.38 -8.69
C GLU A 139 13.49 6.67 -9.41
N PHE A 140 12.60 7.46 -8.79
CA PHE A 140 12.15 8.73 -9.37
C PHE A 140 13.25 9.80 -9.38
N PHE A 141 14.32 9.58 -8.60
CA PHE A 141 15.46 10.49 -8.50
C PHE A 141 16.70 9.99 -9.27
N GLU A 142 16.50 9.12 -10.27
CA GLU A 142 17.60 8.62 -11.10
C GLU A 142 18.33 9.78 -11.81
N GLY A 143 19.65 9.85 -11.60
CA GLY A 143 20.51 10.89 -12.16
C GLY A 143 20.42 12.25 -11.51
N LEU A 144 19.61 12.44 -10.45
CA LEU A 144 19.46 13.67 -9.70
C LEU A 144 20.31 13.68 -8.42
N ASP A 145 20.56 14.87 -7.88
CA ASP A 145 21.12 15.02 -6.55
C ASP A 145 20.05 14.71 -5.48
N VAL A 146 20.46 14.05 -4.39
CA VAL A 146 19.59 13.65 -3.30
C VAL A 146 20.19 14.06 -1.96
N PHE A 147 19.37 14.64 -1.09
CA PHE A 147 19.69 14.91 0.30
C PHE A 147 19.00 13.88 1.20
N VAL A 148 19.74 13.32 2.14
CA VAL A 148 19.24 12.41 3.17
C VAL A 148 19.32 13.10 4.51
N ILE A 149 18.19 13.30 5.17
CA ILE A 149 18.13 13.98 6.46
C ILE A 149 18.09 12.94 7.58
N GLY A 150 19.12 12.93 8.42
CA GLY A 150 19.25 12.02 9.58
C GLY A 150 20.66 11.50 9.78
N ALA A 151 20.93 10.96 10.97
CA ALA A 151 22.23 10.39 11.35
C ALA A 151 22.11 8.98 11.94
N GLY A 152 20.91 8.41 12.00
CA GLY A 152 20.65 7.08 12.54
C GLY A 152 20.92 5.95 11.54
N PHE A 153 20.65 4.72 11.98
CA PHE A 153 20.81 3.50 11.19
C PHE A 153 20.07 3.58 9.85
N ALA A 154 18.78 3.96 9.88
CA ALA A 154 17.97 4.08 8.67
C ALA A 154 18.55 5.10 7.70
N ALA A 155 18.93 6.30 8.17
CA ALA A 155 19.53 7.32 7.30
C ALA A 155 20.82 6.84 6.62
N ALA A 156 21.66 6.11 7.34
CA ALA A 156 22.91 5.59 6.81
C ALA A 156 22.69 4.49 5.75
N GLU A 157 21.81 3.51 6.01
CA GLU A 157 21.51 2.45 5.04
C GLU A 157 20.80 2.97 3.81
N GLU A 158 19.81 3.85 4.00
CA GLU A 158 19.04 4.41 2.90
C GLU A 158 19.87 5.39 2.05
N ALA A 159 20.86 6.08 2.64
CA ALA A 159 21.81 6.87 1.87
C ALA A 159 22.63 5.99 0.91
N ILE A 160 23.10 4.83 1.39
CA ILE A 160 23.80 3.86 0.53
C ILE A 160 22.86 3.32 -0.55
N PHE A 161 21.62 2.96 -0.19
CA PHE A 161 20.63 2.46 -1.15
C PHE A 161 20.38 3.48 -2.28
N LEU A 162 20.18 4.76 -1.94
CA LEU A 162 19.90 5.83 -2.90
C LEU A 162 21.05 6.07 -3.88
N THR A 163 22.30 5.69 -3.57
CA THR A 163 23.41 5.81 -4.53
C THR A 163 23.23 4.96 -5.78
N ARG A 164 22.32 3.98 -5.76
CA ARG A 164 21.98 3.15 -6.94
C ARG A 164 21.31 3.98 -8.03
N PHE A 165 20.59 5.02 -7.65
CA PHE A 165 19.80 5.87 -8.53
C PHE A 165 20.40 7.26 -8.65
N ALA A 166 20.72 7.88 -7.52
CA ALA A 166 21.15 9.27 -7.45
C ALA A 166 22.53 9.49 -8.13
N LYS A 167 22.67 10.69 -8.70
CA LYS A 167 23.96 11.21 -9.19
C LYS A 167 24.92 11.44 -8.01
N LYS A 168 24.41 12.05 -6.95
CA LYS A 168 25.11 12.30 -5.68
C LYS A 168 24.13 12.23 -4.52
N VAL A 169 24.56 11.73 -3.38
CA VAL A 169 23.81 11.73 -2.13
C VAL A 169 24.53 12.63 -1.12
N THR A 170 23.83 13.57 -0.51
CA THR A 170 24.35 14.41 0.57
C THR A 170 23.58 14.11 1.85
N VAL A 171 24.25 13.54 2.85
CA VAL A 171 23.66 13.29 4.17
C VAL A 171 23.75 14.58 5.00
N ILE A 172 22.62 15.00 5.53
CA ILE A 172 22.48 16.15 6.43
C ILE A 172 22.16 15.61 7.83
N ALA A 173 23.13 15.73 8.72
CA ALA A 173 23.05 15.24 10.09
C ALA A 173 23.18 16.39 11.08
N ARG A 174 22.19 16.59 11.94
CA ARG A 174 22.26 17.58 13.01
C ARG A 174 23.25 17.22 14.10
N GLU A 175 23.57 15.94 14.24
CA GLU A 175 24.54 15.35 15.15
C GLU A 175 25.97 15.58 14.63
N PRO A 176 26.99 15.55 15.55
CA PRO A 176 28.40 15.70 15.17
C PRO A 176 28.97 14.44 14.51
N GLU A 177 28.29 13.30 14.61
CA GLU A 177 28.66 12.02 14.04
C GLU A 177 27.43 11.13 13.81
N PHE A 178 27.58 10.02 13.10
CA PHE A 178 26.51 9.02 12.98
C PHE A 178 26.19 8.37 14.32
N THR A 179 24.91 8.15 14.60
CA THR A 179 24.40 7.46 15.81
C THR A 179 24.14 5.96 15.58
N CYS A 180 24.58 5.42 14.44
CA CYS A 180 24.46 3.99 14.08
C CYS A 180 25.78 3.24 14.36
N ALA A 181 25.76 1.92 14.07
CA ALA A 181 26.96 1.07 14.20
C ALA A 181 28.11 1.59 13.32
N LYS A 182 29.33 1.59 13.86
CA LYS A 182 30.52 2.12 13.20
C LYS A 182 30.76 1.54 11.80
N THR A 183 30.52 0.24 11.62
CA THR A 183 30.68 -0.43 10.31
C THR A 183 29.80 0.16 9.22
N ILE A 184 28.61 0.60 9.57
CA ILE A 184 27.66 1.23 8.64
C ILE A 184 28.06 2.68 8.40
N ALA A 185 28.40 3.42 9.47
CA ALA A 185 28.92 4.78 9.37
C ALA A 185 30.18 4.84 8.45
N ASP A 186 31.14 3.93 8.65
CA ASP A 186 32.35 3.83 7.82
C ASP A 186 32.02 3.54 6.34
N SER A 187 31.00 2.72 6.08
CA SER A 187 30.54 2.45 4.70
C SER A 187 29.97 3.69 4.01
N VAL A 188 29.22 4.52 4.75
CA VAL A 188 28.70 5.81 4.24
C VAL A 188 29.84 6.77 3.98
N LEU A 189 30.73 6.95 4.97
CA LEU A 189 31.84 7.91 4.90
C LEU A 189 32.87 7.59 3.80
N SER A 190 33.03 6.31 3.44
CA SER A 190 33.93 5.87 2.38
C SER A 190 33.29 5.80 1.00
N HIS A 191 31.98 6.02 0.88
CA HIS A 191 31.28 5.84 -0.39
C HIS A 191 31.52 7.01 -1.35
N PRO A 192 31.97 6.78 -2.60
CA PRO A 192 32.40 7.85 -3.52
C PRO A 192 31.28 8.79 -3.97
N LYS A 193 30.02 8.37 -3.91
CA LYS A 193 28.85 9.21 -4.25
C LYS A 193 28.24 9.93 -3.03
N ILE A 194 28.74 9.69 -1.79
CA ILE A 194 28.14 10.25 -0.59
C ILE A 194 29.03 11.35 -0.02
N GLU A 195 28.43 12.52 0.22
CA GLU A 195 28.99 13.59 1.05
C GLU A 195 28.20 13.65 2.35
N VAL A 196 28.88 13.88 3.50
CA VAL A 196 28.22 14.03 4.80
C VAL A 196 28.48 15.42 5.36
N LYS A 197 27.41 16.11 5.76
CA LYS A 197 27.46 17.40 6.47
C LYS A 197 26.91 17.20 7.88
N PHE A 198 27.80 17.03 8.81
CA PHE A 198 27.48 16.98 10.24
C PHE A 198 27.16 18.35 10.82
N ASN A 199 26.51 18.39 11.98
CA ASN A 199 26.07 19.61 12.65
C ASN A 199 25.21 20.50 11.73
N THR A 200 24.43 19.89 10.86
CA THR A 200 23.67 20.61 9.82
C THR A 200 22.21 20.19 9.84
N GLU A 201 21.32 21.16 9.72
CA GLU A 201 19.88 20.96 9.71
C GLU A 201 19.26 21.60 8.46
N ILE A 202 18.13 21.08 8.02
CA ILE A 202 17.30 21.71 7.00
C ILE A 202 16.47 22.82 7.65
N VAL A 203 16.40 24.00 7.01
CA VAL A 203 15.63 25.16 7.47
C VAL A 203 14.31 25.26 6.71
N GLU A 204 14.37 25.11 5.39
CA GLU A 204 13.21 25.22 4.52
C GLU A 204 13.48 24.59 3.15
N ALA A 205 12.40 24.25 2.47
CA ALA A 205 12.40 23.80 1.08
C ALA A 205 11.48 24.69 0.26
N ARG A 206 11.87 25.03 -0.97
CA ARG A 206 11.13 25.94 -1.84
C ARG A 206 11.07 25.43 -3.27
N GLY A 207 10.04 25.86 -3.99
CA GLY A 207 9.80 25.53 -5.39
C GLY A 207 8.50 26.12 -5.89
N LYS A 208 8.03 25.65 -7.01
CA LYS A 208 6.69 25.94 -7.54
C LYS A 208 5.90 24.64 -7.64
N GLU A 209 5.98 23.97 -8.78
CA GLU A 209 5.37 22.65 -8.98
C GLU A 209 6.21 21.55 -8.34
N MET A 210 7.52 21.67 -8.39
CA MET A 210 8.50 20.75 -7.85
C MET A 210 9.47 21.48 -6.92
N LEU A 211 10.15 20.72 -6.06
CA LEU A 211 11.23 21.20 -5.23
C LEU A 211 12.39 21.69 -6.09
N THR A 212 12.81 22.95 -5.91
CA THR A 212 13.92 23.55 -6.68
C THR A 212 15.04 24.12 -5.84
N SER A 213 14.80 24.44 -4.57
CA SER A 213 15.85 24.87 -3.64
C SER A 213 15.56 24.43 -2.20
N ALA A 214 16.62 24.34 -1.41
CA ALA A 214 16.54 24.11 0.03
C ALA A 214 17.64 24.87 0.76
N THR A 215 17.31 25.39 1.93
CA THR A 215 18.23 26.10 2.81
C THR A 215 18.61 25.21 4.00
N PHE A 216 19.89 25.17 4.29
CA PHE A 216 20.47 24.40 5.39
C PHE A 216 21.26 25.34 6.30
N ILE A 217 21.35 24.99 7.59
CA ILE A 217 22.10 25.73 8.60
C ILE A 217 23.03 24.83 9.37
N ASN A 218 24.29 25.24 9.53
CA ASN A 218 25.16 24.60 10.51
C ASN A 218 24.73 25.03 11.92
N ASN A 219 24.37 24.07 12.77
CA ASN A 219 23.79 24.36 14.09
C ASN A 219 24.83 24.84 15.12
N ILE A 220 26.14 24.75 14.81
CA ILE A 220 27.24 25.26 15.63
C ILE A 220 27.68 26.65 15.16
N THR A 221 28.08 26.79 13.89
CA THR A 221 28.61 28.05 13.35
C THR A 221 27.53 29.04 12.99
N LYS A 222 26.28 28.59 12.84
CA LYS A 222 25.10 29.36 12.36
C LYS A 222 25.23 29.83 10.91
N GLU A 223 26.22 29.36 10.19
CA GLU A 223 26.34 29.61 8.75
C GLU A 223 25.25 28.85 7.99
N THR A 224 24.63 29.55 7.06
CA THR A 224 23.62 28.96 6.17
C THR A 224 24.19 28.75 4.77
N PHE A 225 23.75 27.69 4.10
CA PHE A 225 23.96 27.53 2.67
C PHE A 225 22.64 27.13 1.99
N GLU A 226 22.51 27.56 0.77
CA GLU A 226 21.36 27.24 -0.05
C GLU A 226 21.80 26.34 -1.19
N TYR A 227 21.01 25.29 -1.46
CA TYR A 227 21.17 24.43 -2.62
C TYR A 227 20.08 24.77 -3.63
N HIS A 228 20.45 24.87 -4.89
CA HIS A 228 19.55 25.05 -6.01
C HIS A 228 19.74 23.90 -6.99
N ALA A 229 18.62 23.36 -7.48
CA ALA A 229 18.67 22.40 -8.60
C ALA A 229 19.32 23.05 -9.82
N SER A 230 20.12 22.29 -10.56
CA SER A 230 20.70 22.78 -11.81
C SER A 230 19.61 23.08 -12.85
N GLU A 231 19.91 23.91 -13.85
CA GLU A 231 18.99 24.18 -14.98
C GLU A 231 18.70 22.90 -15.77
N GLU A 232 19.63 21.94 -15.79
CA GLU A 232 19.47 20.65 -16.46
C GLU A 232 18.55 19.72 -15.67
N ASP A 233 18.77 19.61 -14.35
CA ASP A 233 18.05 18.69 -13.48
C ASP A 233 16.66 19.22 -13.08
N GLN A 234 16.52 20.56 -12.93
CA GLN A 234 15.31 21.31 -12.58
C GLN A 234 14.69 20.97 -11.21
N THR A 235 15.12 19.89 -10.55
CA THR A 235 14.65 19.42 -9.25
C THR A 235 15.69 18.52 -8.60
N PHE A 236 15.47 18.15 -7.34
CA PHE A 236 16.29 17.22 -6.57
C PHE A 236 15.45 16.55 -5.49
N GLY A 237 16.02 15.56 -4.77
CA GLY A 237 15.32 14.83 -3.73
C GLY A 237 15.73 15.19 -2.31
N ILE A 238 14.78 15.23 -1.37
CA ILE A 238 15.03 15.24 0.06
C ILE A 238 14.34 14.03 0.68
N PHE A 239 15.12 13.11 1.25
CA PHE A 239 14.62 11.92 1.94
C PHE A 239 14.81 12.09 3.44
N ILE A 240 13.73 11.91 4.23
CA ILE A 240 13.72 12.20 5.66
C ILE A 240 13.71 10.90 6.46
N PHE A 241 14.79 10.64 7.21
CA PHE A 241 14.99 9.45 8.06
C PHE A 241 15.39 9.85 9.48
N VAL A 242 14.49 10.54 10.17
CA VAL A 242 14.70 11.07 11.53
C VAL A 242 13.96 10.26 12.60
N GLY A 243 13.65 9.01 12.27
CA GLY A 243 12.95 8.09 13.14
C GLY A 243 11.45 8.01 12.86
N TYR A 244 10.75 7.32 13.77
CA TYR A 244 9.34 7.03 13.66
C TYR A 244 8.58 7.56 14.87
N SER A 245 7.31 7.83 14.69
CA SER A 245 6.35 8.13 15.75
C SER A 245 5.41 6.93 15.90
N PRO A 246 5.29 6.34 17.09
CA PRO A 246 4.38 5.22 17.30
C PRO A 246 2.92 5.66 17.13
N ALA A 247 2.11 4.82 16.50
CA ALA A 247 0.70 5.08 16.26
C ALA A 247 -0.14 4.72 17.52
N THR A 248 0.12 5.42 18.62
CA THR A 248 -0.44 5.16 19.97
C THR A 248 -1.39 6.22 20.47
N ALA A 249 -1.63 7.29 19.72
CA ALA A 249 -2.44 8.42 20.15
C ALA A 249 -3.84 8.03 20.65
N LEU A 250 -4.47 7.03 20.03
CA LEU A 250 -5.78 6.50 20.42
C LEU A 250 -5.76 5.84 21.80
N PHE A 251 -4.63 5.35 22.25
CA PHE A 251 -4.49 4.52 23.45
C PHE A 251 -3.92 5.26 24.66
N LYS A 252 -3.46 6.51 24.49
CA LYS A 252 -2.72 7.28 25.51
C LYS A 252 -3.45 7.44 26.85
N GLU A 253 -4.80 7.41 26.85
CA GLU A 253 -5.60 7.52 28.06
C GLU A 253 -5.96 6.15 28.67
N HIS A 254 -5.54 5.07 28.03
CA HIS A 254 -5.91 3.71 28.39
C HIS A 254 -4.72 2.86 28.79
N VAL A 255 -3.58 2.98 28.11
CA VAL A 255 -2.34 2.23 28.41
C VAL A 255 -1.20 3.19 28.76
N GLU A 256 -0.25 2.70 29.54
CA GLU A 256 0.97 3.45 29.85
C GLU A 256 1.80 3.65 28.58
N LEU A 257 2.32 4.87 28.39
CA LEU A 257 3.27 5.22 27.33
C LEU A 257 4.58 5.71 27.97
N ASP A 258 5.69 5.44 27.31
CA ASP A 258 6.97 6.04 27.67
C ASP A 258 7.08 7.51 27.20
N GLU A 259 8.21 8.15 27.48
CA GLU A 259 8.46 9.56 27.14
C GLU A 259 8.44 9.83 25.63
N ASP A 260 8.72 8.81 24.80
CA ASP A 260 8.71 8.88 23.34
C ASP A 260 7.35 8.46 22.74
N GLY A 261 6.39 8.08 23.56
CA GLY A 261 5.04 7.69 23.17
C GLY A 261 4.87 6.22 22.78
N TYR A 262 5.87 5.38 22.99
CA TYR A 262 5.77 3.93 22.80
C TYR A 262 5.04 3.25 23.95
N ILE A 263 4.47 2.07 23.71
CA ILE A 263 3.82 1.24 24.74
C ILE A 263 4.86 0.29 25.35
N PRO A 264 5.32 0.50 26.62
CA PRO A 264 6.18 -0.45 27.30
C PRO A 264 5.46 -1.77 27.52
N THR A 265 6.18 -2.87 27.34
CA THR A 265 5.65 -4.22 27.57
C THR A 265 6.70 -5.09 28.27
N ASN A 266 6.24 -6.15 28.89
CA ASN A 266 7.13 -7.21 29.37
C ASN A 266 7.54 -8.18 28.24
N GLU A 267 8.23 -9.26 28.58
CA GLU A 267 8.69 -10.29 27.63
C GLU A 267 7.54 -10.99 26.88
N ASN A 268 6.35 -11.07 27.49
CA ASN A 268 5.15 -11.67 26.94
C ASN A 268 4.31 -10.70 26.10
N MET A 269 4.81 -9.49 25.86
CA MET A 269 4.11 -8.42 25.15
C MET A 269 2.89 -7.85 25.92
N GLU A 270 2.76 -8.13 27.21
CA GLU A 270 1.70 -7.60 28.06
C GLU A 270 1.92 -6.12 28.35
N THR A 271 0.86 -5.33 28.27
CA THR A 271 0.84 -3.93 28.73
C THR A 271 0.55 -3.87 30.24
N ASN A 272 0.37 -2.67 30.78
CA ASN A 272 -0.10 -2.47 32.15
C ASN A 272 -1.58 -2.90 32.37
N ILE A 273 -2.32 -3.29 31.32
CA ILE A 273 -3.72 -3.70 31.40
C ILE A 273 -3.86 -5.19 31.11
N PRO A 274 -4.44 -5.99 32.05
CA PRO A 274 -4.63 -7.41 31.84
C PRO A 274 -5.47 -7.71 30.57
N GLY A 275 -4.96 -8.62 29.73
CA GLY A 275 -5.58 -9.00 28.46
C GLY A 275 -5.41 -7.99 27.34
N VAL A 276 -4.58 -6.96 27.54
CA VAL A 276 -4.19 -6.01 26.48
C VAL A 276 -2.68 -6.13 26.24
N TYR A 277 -2.33 -6.38 25.00
CA TYR A 277 -0.97 -6.61 24.52
C TYR A 277 -0.57 -5.55 23.50
N ALA A 278 0.73 -5.34 23.32
CA ALA A 278 1.26 -4.51 22.26
C ALA A 278 2.35 -5.26 21.50
N ALA A 279 2.36 -5.20 20.15
CA ALA A 279 3.28 -5.94 19.31
C ALA A 279 3.74 -5.12 18.09
N GLY A 280 5.01 -5.23 17.74
CA GLY A 280 5.59 -4.52 16.60
C GLY A 280 6.21 -3.18 16.98
N ASP A 281 6.26 -2.26 16.01
CA ASP A 281 7.10 -1.07 16.08
C ASP A 281 6.55 0.05 17.00
N LEU A 282 5.35 -0.10 17.53
CA LEU A 282 4.79 0.77 18.56
C LEU A 282 5.35 0.51 19.97
N ARG A 283 6.23 -0.46 20.14
CA ARG A 283 6.93 -0.80 21.39
C ARG A 283 8.35 -0.21 21.41
N PRO A 284 8.91 0.08 22.60
CA PRO A 284 10.33 0.38 22.73
C PRO A 284 11.17 -0.82 22.26
N LYS A 285 12.01 -0.65 21.25
CA LYS A 285 12.94 -1.68 20.76
C LYS A 285 14.10 -1.07 19.99
N SER A 286 15.24 -1.76 20.03
CA SER A 286 16.45 -1.34 19.33
C SER A 286 16.43 -1.60 17.82
N LEU A 287 15.66 -2.62 17.38
CA LEU A 287 15.58 -3.02 15.98
C LEU A 287 14.12 -3.08 15.52
N ARG A 288 13.78 -2.25 14.55
CA ARG A 288 12.47 -2.20 13.88
C ARG A 288 12.58 -2.83 12.51
N GLN A 289 12.21 -4.11 12.42
CA GLN A 289 12.24 -4.91 11.20
C GLN A 289 11.02 -5.83 11.15
N ILE A 290 10.67 -6.31 9.96
CA ILE A 290 9.55 -7.24 9.78
C ILE A 290 9.71 -8.45 10.70
N VAL A 291 10.90 -9.04 10.78
CA VAL A 291 11.15 -10.24 11.58
C VAL A 291 10.94 -10.00 13.08
N THR A 292 11.32 -8.83 13.62
CA THR A 292 11.11 -8.51 15.04
C THR A 292 9.64 -8.21 15.33
N ALA A 293 8.93 -7.61 14.41
CA ALA A 293 7.50 -7.39 14.52
C ALA A 293 6.71 -8.73 14.45
N VAL A 294 7.10 -9.65 13.57
CA VAL A 294 6.55 -11.01 13.49
C VAL A 294 6.76 -11.76 14.80
N ALA A 295 7.97 -11.68 15.39
CA ALA A 295 8.26 -12.31 16.68
C ALA A 295 7.36 -11.78 17.80
N ASP A 296 7.20 -10.45 17.89
CA ASP A 296 6.31 -9.83 18.89
C ASP A 296 4.87 -10.32 18.74
N GLY A 297 4.33 -10.36 17.51
CA GLY A 297 2.99 -10.83 17.24
C GLY A 297 2.76 -12.28 17.66
N ALA A 298 3.73 -13.14 17.39
CA ALA A 298 3.69 -14.55 17.78
C ALA A 298 3.68 -14.72 19.32
N ILE A 299 4.51 -13.98 20.02
CA ILE A 299 4.60 -14.00 21.48
C ILE A 299 3.31 -13.48 22.10
N ALA A 300 2.82 -12.31 21.65
CA ALA A 300 1.59 -11.71 22.14
C ALA A 300 0.37 -12.63 21.98
N ALA A 301 0.22 -13.26 20.82
CA ALA A 301 -0.90 -14.18 20.57
C ALA A 301 -0.81 -15.46 21.42
N THR A 302 0.40 -15.97 21.65
CA THR A 302 0.61 -17.16 22.49
C THR A 302 0.28 -16.90 23.94
N ASP A 303 0.57 -15.71 24.45
CA ASP A 303 0.22 -15.35 25.83
C ASP A 303 -1.25 -14.94 25.96
N ALA A 304 -1.80 -14.24 24.98
CA ALA A 304 -3.22 -13.94 24.90
C ALA A 304 -4.11 -15.21 24.92
N GLU A 305 -3.65 -16.30 24.28
CA GLU A 305 -4.34 -17.60 24.35
C GLU A 305 -4.45 -18.10 25.78
N LYS A 306 -3.36 -18.08 26.55
CA LYS A 306 -3.37 -18.49 27.96
C LYS A 306 -4.32 -17.63 28.80
N TYR A 307 -4.27 -16.31 28.59
CA TYR A 307 -5.15 -15.37 29.27
C TYR A 307 -6.62 -15.65 28.98
N VAL A 308 -6.97 -15.84 27.70
CA VAL A 308 -8.34 -16.14 27.25
C VAL A 308 -8.81 -17.48 27.82
N SER A 309 -7.98 -18.52 27.78
CA SER A 309 -8.29 -19.84 28.31
C SER A 309 -8.58 -19.79 29.83
N ALA A 310 -7.73 -19.11 30.60
CA ALA A 310 -7.93 -18.91 32.02
C ALA A 310 -9.20 -18.07 32.32
N GLN A 311 -9.52 -17.08 31.51
CA GLN A 311 -10.74 -16.28 31.65
C GLN A 311 -11.98 -17.13 31.37
N LYS A 312 -11.98 -17.96 30.29
CA LYS A 312 -13.09 -18.86 29.95
C LYS A 312 -13.33 -19.88 31.09
N GLU A 313 -12.27 -20.48 31.60
CA GLU A 313 -12.35 -21.43 32.72
C GLU A 313 -12.98 -20.76 33.95
N ARG A 314 -12.51 -19.57 34.33
CA ARG A 314 -13.06 -18.80 35.47
C ARG A 314 -14.55 -18.48 35.29
N LEU A 315 -15.00 -18.22 34.08
CA LEU A 315 -16.39 -17.86 33.74
C LEU A 315 -17.27 -19.07 33.42
N GLY A 316 -16.72 -20.31 33.45
CA GLY A 316 -17.44 -21.53 33.09
C GLY A 316 -17.92 -21.56 31.63
N ILE A 317 -17.18 -20.89 30.72
CA ILE A 317 -17.50 -20.83 29.31
C ILE A 317 -16.85 -22.05 28.64
N THR A 318 -17.69 -22.94 28.12
CA THR A 318 -17.24 -24.03 27.25
C THR A 318 -17.20 -23.54 25.82
N ASP A 319 -16.09 -23.78 25.12
CA ASP A 319 -15.99 -23.45 23.71
C ASP A 319 -17.06 -24.17 22.90
N GLU A 320 -17.83 -23.42 22.11
CA GLU A 320 -18.54 -24.00 20.99
C GLU A 320 -17.49 -24.65 20.07
N ALA A 321 -17.83 -25.80 19.46
CA ALA A 321 -16.87 -26.56 18.66
C ALA A 321 -16.09 -25.62 17.72
N PRO A 322 -14.74 -25.69 17.73
CA PRO A 322 -13.92 -24.77 16.97
C PRO A 322 -14.36 -24.76 15.51
N PRO A 323 -14.30 -23.61 14.81
CA PRO A 323 -14.62 -23.55 13.40
C PRO A 323 -13.82 -24.64 12.69
N THR A 324 -14.53 -25.53 12.02
CA THR A 324 -13.89 -26.64 11.28
C THR A 324 -13.01 -26.03 10.22
N MET A 325 -11.70 -26.24 10.34
CA MET A 325 -10.78 -25.91 9.24
C MET A 325 -11.34 -26.54 7.96
N PRO A 326 -11.35 -25.82 6.83
CA PRO A 326 -11.62 -26.45 5.57
C PRO A 326 -10.65 -27.66 5.46
N LYS A 327 -11.22 -28.86 5.29
CA LYS A 327 -10.40 -30.07 5.17
C LYS A 327 -9.44 -29.82 4.01
N LYS A 328 -8.14 -29.67 4.30
CA LYS A 328 -7.12 -29.85 3.28
C LYS A 328 -7.38 -31.17 2.63
N ASN A 329 -7.74 -31.19 1.36
CA ASN A 329 -7.65 -32.42 0.57
C ASN A 329 -6.21 -32.88 0.76
N SER A 330 -6.06 -34.02 1.45
CA SER A 330 -4.76 -34.66 1.65
C SER A 330 -4.20 -34.93 0.26
N VAL A 331 -3.23 -34.14 -0.15
CA VAL A 331 -2.37 -34.54 -1.27
C VAL A 331 -1.67 -35.78 -0.79
N ASN A 332 -2.08 -36.94 -1.32
CA ASN A 332 -1.43 -38.20 -1.08
C ASN A 332 0.03 -38.09 -1.53
N GLN A 333 0.95 -38.18 -0.57
CA GLN A 333 2.40 -38.16 -0.81
C GLN A 333 2.91 -39.38 -1.60
N ASN A 334 2.03 -40.24 -2.15
CA ASN A 334 2.40 -41.46 -2.85
C ASN A 334 2.27 -41.40 -4.38
N ASP A 335 1.96 -40.23 -4.98
CA ASP A 335 1.89 -40.12 -6.44
C ASP A 335 3.07 -39.29 -7.04
N ALA A 336 4.25 -39.47 -6.49
CA ALA A 336 5.49 -38.92 -7.03
C ALA A 336 6.16 -39.85 -8.05
N VAL A 337 5.39 -40.58 -8.89
CA VAL A 337 5.92 -41.16 -10.15
C VAL A 337 4.76 -41.25 -11.15
N ALA A 338 4.95 -40.64 -12.30
CA ALA A 338 4.16 -40.70 -13.53
C ALA A 338 2.81 -39.93 -13.54
N THR A 339 2.83 -38.68 -13.99
CA THR A 339 2.28 -38.34 -15.31
C THR A 339 2.73 -36.94 -15.71
N GLN A 340 3.45 -36.86 -16.80
CA GLN A 340 3.71 -35.62 -17.54
C GLN A 340 2.40 -35.11 -18.12
N LYS A 341 2.25 -33.74 -18.05
CA LYS A 341 1.33 -32.91 -18.83
C LYS A 341 -0.11 -32.79 -18.30
N GLU A 342 -0.29 -31.92 -17.30
CA GLU A 342 -1.23 -30.83 -17.49
C GLU A 342 -0.43 -29.52 -17.33
N ILE A 343 -0.28 -28.82 -18.41
CA ILE A 343 0.32 -27.50 -18.47
C ILE A 343 -0.68 -26.57 -17.78
N THR A 344 -0.48 -26.34 -16.47
CA THR A 344 -0.97 -25.09 -15.86
C THR A 344 -0.36 -23.98 -16.69
N SER A 345 -1.21 -23.16 -17.30
CA SER A 345 -0.73 -22.05 -18.14
C SER A 345 0.28 -21.25 -17.32
N PRO A 346 1.41 -20.83 -17.89
CA PRO A 346 2.48 -20.15 -17.14
C PRO A 346 2.08 -18.80 -16.52
N ASN A 347 0.83 -18.35 -16.70
CA ASN A 347 0.33 -17.02 -16.40
C ASN A 347 -0.96 -17.06 -15.55
N ASP A 348 -1.01 -17.82 -14.46
CA ASP A 348 -2.10 -17.69 -13.50
C ASP A 348 -1.79 -16.55 -12.51
N PHE A 349 -2.26 -15.35 -12.85
CA PHE A 349 -2.01 -14.11 -12.09
C PHE A 349 -2.83 -13.99 -10.80
N LEU A 350 -3.82 -14.88 -10.59
CA LEU A 350 -4.75 -14.81 -9.49
C LEU A 350 -4.71 -16.10 -8.68
N SER A 351 -4.45 -16.00 -7.39
CA SER A 351 -4.59 -17.14 -6.50
C SER A 351 -6.06 -17.62 -6.43
N ASP A 352 -6.28 -18.89 -6.12
CA ASP A 352 -7.64 -19.43 -6.02
C ASP A 352 -8.48 -18.68 -4.96
N ALA A 353 -7.86 -18.21 -3.87
CA ALA A 353 -8.53 -17.40 -2.87
C ALA A 353 -9.02 -16.06 -3.44
N ILE A 354 -8.20 -15.37 -4.23
CA ILE A 354 -8.60 -14.14 -4.92
C ILE A 354 -9.71 -14.42 -5.93
N LYS A 355 -9.64 -15.51 -6.70
CA LYS A 355 -10.68 -15.91 -7.64
C LYS A 355 -12.02 -16.11 -6.95
N GLU A 356 -12.05 -16.77 -5.79
CA GLU A 356 -13.29 -16.98 -5.03
C GLU A 356 -13.85 -15.66 -4.46
N GLN A 357 -13.00 -14.76 -3.97
CA GLN A 357 -13.43 -13.42 -3.54
C GLN A 357 -14.03 -12.62 -4.71
N LEU A 358 -13.36 -12.63 -5.86
CA LEU A 358 -13.84 -11.95 -7.07
C LEU A 358 -15.15 -12.53 -7.57
N LYS A 359 -15.33 -13.86 -7.55
CA LYS A 359 -16.61 -14.50 -7.85
C LYS A 359 -17.70 -13.97 -6.92
N GLY A 360 -17.42 -13.88 -5.59
CA GLY A 360 -18.35 -13.33 -4.61
C GLY A 360 -18.76 -11.88 -4.91
N ILE A 361 -17.83 -11.03 -5.38
CA ILE A 361 -18.12 -9.67 -5.81
C ILE A 361 -18.93 -9.68 -7.11
N PHE A 362 -18.55 -10.50 -8.07
CA PHE A 362 -19.17 -10.54 -9.40
C PHE A 362 -20.56 -11.18 -9.41
N THR A 363 -20.98 -11.90 -8.35
CA THR A 363 -22.41 -12.28 -8.19
C THR A 363 -23.33 -11.07 -8.04
N LYS A 364 -22.80 -9.90 -7.67
CA LYS A 364 -23.56 -8.66 -7.51
C LYS A 364 -23.68 -7.87 -8.82
N LEU A 365 -23.11 -8.34 -9.91
CA LEU A 365 -23.26 -7.68 -11.21
C LEU A 365 -24.70 -7.85 -11.69
N GLU A 366 -25.30 -6.75 -12.11
CA GLU A 366 -26.69 -6.66 -12.58
C GLU A 366 -26.77 -6.64 -14.11
N LYS A 367 -25.71 -6.15 -14.76
CA LYS A 367 -25.60 -5.94 -16.20
C LYS A 367 -24.42 -6.70 -16.78
N ASN A 368 -24.45 -6.88 -18.08
CA ASN A 368 -23.32 -7.41 -18.81
C ASN A 368 -22.26 -6.34 -19.05
N ILE A 369 -21.00 -6.74 -19.08
CA ILE A 369 -19.85 -5.89 -19.38
C ILE A 369 -18.94 -6.60 -20.38
N THR A 370 -18.32 -5.86 -21.29
CA THR A 370 -17.32 -6.40 -22.19
C THR A 370 -15.96 -5.76 -21.90
N LEU A 371 -14.96 -6.60 -21.66
CA LEU A 371 -13.56 -6.20 -21.54
C LEU A 371 -12.88 -6.43 -22.89
N VAL A 372 -12.40 -5.36 -23.49
CA VAL A 372 -11.71 -5.41 -24.78
C VAL A 372 -10.21 -5.24 -24.54
N SER A 373 -9.39 -6.15 -25.06
CA SER A 373 -7.94 -6.02 -25.07
C SER A 373 -7.38 -6.01 -26.49
N ILE A 374 -6.39 -5.14 -26.74
CA ILE A 374 -5.63 -5.14 -28.00
C ILE A 374 -4.20 -5.54 -27.69
N VAL A 375 -3.74 -6.61 -28.34
CA VAL A 375 -2.46 -7.26 -28.06
C VAL A 375 -1.43 -6.87 -29.11
N ASP A 376 -0.37 -6.20 -28.69
CA ASP A 376 0.85 -6.10 -29.49
C ASP A 376 1.68 -7.37 -29.24
N LEU A 377 1.77 -8.25 -30.25
CA LEU A 377 2.48 -9.53 -30.15
C LEU A 377 3.98 -9.37 -29.89
N ASN A 378 4.54 -8.20 -30.16
CA ASN A 378 5.95 -7.88 -29.88
C ASN A 378 6.15 -7.39 -28.43
N ASN A 379 5.09 -7.19 -27.67
CA ASN A 379 5.13 -6.73 -26.28
C ASN A 379 4.65 -7.85 -25.34
N PRO A 380 5.55 -8.52 -24.59
CA PRO A 380 5.16 -9.59 -23.67
C PRO A 380 4.11 -9.16 -22.64
N LYS A 381 4.14 -7.90 -22.21
CA LYS A 381 3.15 -7.35 -21.25
C LYS A 381 1.75 -7.22 -21.85
N SER A 382 1.62 -7.09 -23.18
CA SER A 382 0.32 -7.16 -23.85
C SER A 382 -0.28 -8.57 -23.77
N ILE A 383 0.55 -9.60 -23.90
CA ILE A 383 0.13 -11.00 -23.77
C ILE A 383 -0.30 -11.28 -22.32
N GLU A 384 0.50 -10.83 -21.36
CA GLU A 384 0.19 -10.97 -19.93
C GLU A 384 -1.14 -10.29 -19.55
N LEU A 385 -1.39 -9.06 -20.04
CA LEU A 385 -2.64 -8.35 -19.79
C LEU A 385 -3.85 -9.09 -20.40
N ARG A 386 -3.72 -9.60 -21.62
CA ARG A 386 -4.76 -10.43 -22.25
C ARG A 386 -5.09 -11.64 -21.39
N ASP A 387 -4.08 -12.38 -20.95
CA ASP A 387 -4.25 -13.59 -20.16
C ASP A 387 -4.90 -13.28 -18.81
N PHE A 388 -4.51 -12.18 -18.17
CA PHE A 388 -5.16 -11.67 -16.96
C PHE A 388 -6.65 -11.41 -17.19
N ILE A 389 -7.01 -10.66 -18.24
CA ILE A 389 -8.40 -10.33 -18.57
C ILE A 389 -9.22 -11.58 -18.90
N VAL A 390 -8.65 -12.54 -19.65
CA VAL A 390 -9.30 -13.82 -19.94
C VAL A 390 -9.57 -14.61 -18.64
N ASN A 391 -8.66 -14.58 -17.67
CA ASN A 391 -8.88 -15.23 -16.39
C ASN A 391 -9.97 -14.52 -15.56
N ILE A 392 -10.06 -13.21 -15.60
CA ILE A 392 -11.17 -12.46 -14.98
C ILE A 392 -12.52 -12.83 -15.62
N GLY A 393 -12.60 -12.93 -16.95
CA GLY A 393 -13.82 -13.27 -17.66
C GLY A 393 -14.39 -14.63 -17.27
N LYS A 394 -13.54 -15.60 -16.87
CA LYS A 394 -13.98 -16.92 -16.40
C LYS A 394 -14.68 -16.90 -15.04
N LEU A 395 -14.64 -15.76 -14.32
CA LEU A 395 -15.17 -15.67 -12.97
C LEU A 395 -16.65 -15.26 -12.92
N SER A 396 -17.25 -14.85 -14.04
CA SER A 396 -18.66 -14.46 -14.09
C SER A 396 -19.21 -14.56 -15.53
N ASP A 397 -20.42 -15.11 -15.66
CA ASP A 397 -21.13 -15.19 -16.95
C ASP A 397 -21.59 -13.81 -17.48
N ARG A 398 -21.43 -12.75 -16.68
CA ARG A 398 -21.74 -11.36 -17.08
C ARG A 398 -20.56 -10.60 -17.64
N ILE A 399 -19.35 -11.17 -17.59
CA ILE A 399 -18.11 -10.57 -18.08
C ILE A 399 -17.72 -11.22 -19.41
N PHE A 400 -17.88 -10.50 -20.49
CA PHE A 400 -17.51 -10.91 -21.84
C PHE A 400 -16.13 -10.40 -22.19
N ILE A 401 -15.38 -11.18 -22.97
CA ILE A 401 -14.02 -10.85 -23.37
C ILE A 401 -13.94 -10.78 -24.88
N GLU A 402 -13.43 -9.67 -25.40
CA GLU A 402 -13.05 -9.52 -26.80
C GLU A 402 -11.56 -9.20 -26.87
N THR A 403 -10.81 -9.97 -27.65
CA THR A 403 -9.38 -9.77 -27.83
C THR A 403 -9.05 -9.65 -29.31
N TYR A 404 -8.29 -8.63 -29.64
CA TYR A 404 -7.82 -8.36 -30.98
C TYR A 404 -6.28 -8.24 -30.97
N THR A 405 -5.65 -8.59 -32.07
CA THR A 405 -4.27 -8.20 -32.27
C THR A 405 -4.19 -6.76 -32.79
N LYS A 406 -3.08 -6.09 -32.57
CA LYS A 406 -2.85 -4.74 -33.07
C LYS A 406 -3.02 -4.72 -34.59
N ASP A 407 -3.71 -3.71 -35.10
CA ASP A 407 -4.09 -3.51 -36.52
C ASP A 407 -5.17 -4.50 -37.05
N GLU A 408 -5.67 -5.42 -36.23
CA GLU A 408 -6.73 -6.37 -36.63
C GLU A 408 -8.11 -5.72 -36.72
N ASN A 409 -8.41 -4.81 -35.78
CA ASN A 409 -9.69 -4.11 -35.70
C ASN A 409 -9.52 -2.59 -35.60
N PRO A 410 -9.15 -1.89 -36.70
CA PRO A 410 -8.90 -0.45 -36.68
C PRO A 410 -10.09 0.39 -36.18
N PRO A 411 -11.38 0.04 -36.44
CA PRO A 411 -12.50 0.74 -35.82
C PRO A 411 -12.49 0.69 -34.29
N MET A 412 -12.20 -0.47 -33.69
CA MET A 412 -12.12 -0.65 -32.25
C MET A 412 -10.94 0.14 -31.68
N GLU A 413 -9.76 0.06 -32.32
CA GLU A 413 -8.59 0.82 -31.92
C GLU A 413 -8.83 2.32 -31.91
N LYS A 414 -9.59 2.81 -32.90
CA LYS A 414 -10.00 4.22 -32.96
C LYS A 414 -10.97 4.60 -31.84
N VAL A 415 -11.92 3.74 -31.50
CA VAL A 415 -12.89 3.98 -30.42
C VAL A 415 -12.19 4.14 -29.08
N ILE A 416 -11.26 3.23 -28.75
CA ILE A 416 -10.55 3.26 -27.47
C ILE A 416 -9.29 4.13 -27.53
N LYS A 417 -8.99 4.74 -28.69
CA LYS A 417 -7.76 5.52 -28.93
C LYS A 417 -6.51 4.75 -28.49
N ALA A 418 -6.28 3.59 -29.11
CA ALA A 418 -5.19 2.68 -28.77
C ALA A 418 -3.83 3.24 -29.22
N ASP A 419 -3.20 4.05 -28.38
CA ASP A 419 -1.92 4.73 -28.63
C ASP A 419 -0.74 4.14 -27.83
N LYS A 420 -1.02 3.36 -26.80
CA LYS A 420 -0.04 2.74 -25.89
C LYS A 420 -0.40 1.28 -25.61
N PHE A 421 0.59 0.41 -25.56
CA PHE A 421 0.42 -1.03 -25.28
C PHE A 421 1.30 -1.44 -24.10
N PRO A 422 0.77 -2.29 -23.17
CA PRO A 422 -0.52 -3.01 -23.24
C PRO A 422 -1.73 -2.10 -23.05
N ILE A 423 -2.90 -2.53 -23.55
CA ILE A 423 -4.17 -1.78 -23.40
C ILE A 423 -5.36 -2.73 -23.20
N ALA A 424 -6.22 -2.36 -22.27
CA ALA A 424 -7.56 -2.92 -22.11
C ALA A 424 -8.58 -1.82 -21.81
N ALA A 425 -9.81 -2.01 -22.26
CA ALA A 425 -10.89 -1.03 -22.13
C ALA A 425 -12.21 -1.70 -21.72
N LEU A 426 -13.07 -0.94 -21.02
CA LEU A 426 -14.35 -1.40 -20.52
C LEU A 426 -15.49 -0.87 -21.41
N PHE A 427 -16.42 -1.75 -21.74
CA PHE A 427 -17.64 -1.45 -22.51
C PHE A 427 -18.87 -1.87 -21.72
N ASP A 428 -19.91 -1.05 -21.74
CA ASP A 428 -21.16 -1.31 -21.06
C ASP A 428 -22.00 -2.42 -21.73
N GLU A 429 -23.19 -2.70 -21.18
CA GLU A 429 -24.14 -3.69 -21.70
C GLU A 429 -24.60 -3.42 -23.15
N ASN A 430 -24.55 -2.17 -23.62
CA ASN A 430 -24.89 -1.75 -24.96
C ASN A 430 -23.69 -1.73 -25.92
N LYS A 431 -22.53 -2.27 -25.45
CA LYS A 431 -21.26 -2.21 -26.17
C LYS A 431 -20.79 -0.78 -26.46
N GLN A 432 -21.12 0.16 -25.58
CA GLN A 432 -20.60 1.52 -25.63
C GLN A 432 -19.33 1.62 -24.77
N TYR A 433 -18.32 2.29 -25.30
CA TYR A 433 -17.08 2.54 -24.55
C TYR A 433 -17.36 3.42 -23.32
N SER A 434 -16.97 2.95 -22.16
CA SER A 434 -17.23 3.61 -20.87
C SER A 434 -16.32 4.81 -20.57
N GLY A 435 -15.34 5.09 -21.42
CA GLY A 435 -14.29 6.08 -21.14
C GLY A 435 -13.16 5.56 -20.26
N VAL A 436 -13.18 4.28 -19.85
CA VAL A 436 -12.20 3.71 -18.93
C VAL A 436 -11.27 2.73 -19.64
N LYS A 437 -9.96 2.92 -19.48
CA LYS A 437 -8.93 2.02 -20.02
C LYS A 437 -7.72 1.89 -19.09
N PHE A 438 -6.99 0.81 -19.29
CA PHE A 438 -5.83 0.42 -18.51
C PHE A 438 -4.64 0.19 -19.44
N HIS A 439 -3.51 0.79 -19.08
CA HIS A 439 -2.22 0.61 -19.73
C HIS A 439 -1.25 -0.04 -18.74
N GLY A 440 -1.31 -1.35 -18.65
CA GLY A 440 -0.60 -2.20 -17.70
C GLY A 440 -1.51 -3.29 -17.15
N ILE A 441 -0.93 -4.27 -16.48
CA ILE A 441 -1.69 -5.31 -15.82
C ILE A 441 -2.19 -4.72 -14.50
N PRO A 442 -3.51 -4.61 -14.26
CA PRO A 442 -4.03 -4.08 -13.01
C PRO A 442 -3.89 -5.12 -11.88
N GLY A 443 -2.63 -5.37 -11.48
CA GLY A 443 -2.24 -6.23 -10.38
C GLY A 443 -1.86 -5.42 -9.14
N GLY A 444 -1.39 -6.11 -8.08
CA GLY A 444 -1.04 -5.44 -6.84
C GLY A 444 -2.22 -4.62 -6.30
N HIS A 445 -1.97 -3.36 -5.97
CA HIS A 445 -3.01 -2.45 -5.46
C HIS A 445 -4.08 -2.10 -6.50
N GLU A 446 -3.70 -2.04 -7.78
CA GLU A 446 -4.61 -1.68 -8.87
C GLU A 446 -5.63 -2.78 -9.23
N LEU A 447 -5.51 -3.99 -8.67
CA LEU A 447 -6.58 -4.99 -8.78
C LEU A 447 -7.89 -4.47 -8.19
N ASN A 448 -7.80 -3.68 -7.10
CA ASN A 448 -8.98 -3.08 -6.49
C ASN A 448 -9.65 -2.05 -7.42
N SER A 449 -8.90 -1.15 -8.04
CA SER A 449 -9.44 -0.17 -8.99
C SER A 449 -10.06 -0.83 -10.22
N PHE A 450 -9.50 -1.93 -10.70
CA PHE A 450 -10.02 -2.71 -11.82
C PHE A 450 -11.35 -3.41 -11.46
N VAL A 451 -11.40 -4.07 -10.31
CA VAL A 451 -12.62 -4.74 -9.83
C VAL A 451 -13.72 -3.73 -9.55
N LEU A 452 -13.39 -2.59 -8.94
CA LEU A 452 -14.35 -1.51 -8.72
C LEU A 452 -14.82 -0.87 -10.03
N ALA A 453 -13.98 -0.78 -11.05
CA ALA A 453 -14.42 -0.33 -12.38
C ALA A 453 -15.51 -1.25 -12.95
N ILE A 454 -15.31 -2.57 -12.88
CA ILE A 454 -16.32 -3.56 -13.31
C ILE A 454 -17.60 -3.42 -12.45
N TYR A 455 -17.47 -3.33 -11.14
CA TYR A 455 -18.58 -3.23 -10.20
C TYR A 455 -19.37 -1.91 -10.38
N ASN A 456 -18.70 -0.79 -10.62
CA ASN A 456 -19.34 0.50 -10.84
C ASN A 456 -20.05 0.59 -12.21
N LEU A 457 -19.57 -0.13 -13.22
CA LEU A 457 -20.16 -0.11 -14.56
C LEU A 457 -21.29 -1.13 -14.71
N ALA A 458 -21.18 -2.31 -14.11
CA ALA A 458 -22.08 -3.43 -14.34
C ALA A 458 -22.86 -3.89 -13.09
N GLY A 459 -22.52 -3.42 -11.90
CA GLY A 459 -23.21 -3.72 -10.65
C GLY A 459 -24.00 -2.54 -10.12
N PRO A 460 -24.42 -2.58 -8.83
CA PRO A 460 -25.13 -1.46 -8.19
C PRO A 460 -24.29 -0.19 -8.06
N GLY A 461 -22.96 -0.32 -8.21
CA GLY A 461 -22.02 0.78 -8.08
C GLY A 461 -21.81 1.26 -6.63
N GLN A 462 -20.77 2.04 -6.43
CA GLN A 462 -20.51 2.71 -5.14
C GLN A 462 -21.41 3.95 -5.04
N GLY A 463 -21.98 4.21 -3.87
CA GLY A 463 -22.73 5.43 -3.60
C GLY A 463 -21.94 6.70 -3.95
N MET A 464 -22.62 7.75 -4.42
CA MET A 464 -22.04 9.06 -4.70
C MET A 464 -23.07 10.13 -4.39
N ASP A 465 -22.61 11.26 -3.86
CA ASP A 465 -23.46 12.41 -3.61
C ASP A 465 -24.12 12.91 -4.90
N PRO A 466 -25.46 13.10 -4.91
CA PRO A 466 -26.18 13.62 -6.07
C PRO A 466 -25.62 14.94 -6.62
N GLU A 467 -25.11 15.83 -5.77
CA GLU A 467 -24.51 17.09 -6.20
C GLU A 467 -23.22 16.87 -7.01
N ILE A 468 -22.42 15.87 -6.61
CA ILE A 468 -21.20 15.49 -7.34
C ILE A 468 -21.57 14.89 -8.69
N ILE A 469 -22.59 14.01 -8.74
CA ILE A 469 -23.08 13.44 -10.00
C ILE A 469 -23.52 14.54 -10.97
N GLU A 470 -24.22 15.55 -10.46
CA GLU A 470 -24.67 16.68 -11.28
C GLU A 470 -23.50 17.51 -11.80
N LYS A 471 -22.52 17.80 -10.96
CA LYS A 471 -21.29 18.49 -11.38
C LYS A 471 -20.58 17.74 -12.50
N ILE A 472 -20.42 16.42 -12.37
CA ILE A 472 -19.79 15.58 -13.40
C ILE A 472 -20.56 15.63 -14.72
N LYS A 473 -21.89 15.49 -14.69
CA LYS A 473 -22.74 15.53 -15.89
C LYS A 473 -22.71 16.89 -16.60
N ASN A 474 -22.42 17.95 -15.87
CA ASN A 474 -22.33 19.31 -16.41
C ASN A 474 -20.97 19.67 -17.02
N LEU A 475 -19.94 18.81 -16.91
CA LEU A 475 -18.67 19.02 -17.61
C LEU A 475 -18.87 18.92 -19.13
N ARG A 476 -18.58 20.00 -19.84
CA ARG A 476 -18.82 20.10 -21.30
C ARG A 476 -17.58 19.91 -22.15
N LYS A 477 -16.42 20.20 -21.58
CA LYS A 477 -15.15 20.14 -22.27
C LYS A 477 -14.67 18.69 -22.36
N PRO A 478 -14.40 18.16 -23.57
CA PRO A 478 -13.77 16.86 -23.69
C PRO A 478 -12.42 16.86 -22.97
N SER A 479 -12.22 15.89 -22.07
CA SER A 479 -11.00 15.81 -21.28
C SER A 479 -10.52 14.36 -21.14
N ASN A 480 -9.21 14.22 -21.13
CA ASN A 480 -8.53 12.96 -20.88
C ASN A 480 -7.75 13.07 -19.55
N ILE A 481 -7.97 12.12 -18.66
CA ILE A 481 -7.32 12.04 -17.34
C ILE A 481 -6.41 10.81 -17.36
N LYS A 482 -5.11 11.03 -17.38
CA LYS A 482 -4.13 9.96 -17.21
C LYS A 482 -3.73 9.89 -15.74
N ILE A 483 -3.94 8.75 -15.12
CA ILE A 483 -3.50 8.47 -13.76
C ILE A 483 -2.27 7.55 -13.87
N CYS A 484 -1.09 8.15 -13.71
CA CYS A 484 0.15 7.42 -13.68
C CYS A 484 0.33 6.81 -12.28
N VAL A 485 0.47 5.49 -12.24
CA VAL A 485 0.50 4.69 -11.02
C VAL A 485 1.76 3.83 -10.95
N SER A 486 2.09 3.37 -9.76
CA SER A 486 2.92 2.19 -9.54
C SER A 486 2.05 1.12 -8.90
N LEU A 487 2.21 -0.13 -9.30
CA LEU A 487 1.44 -1.24 -8.76
C LEU A 487 1.66 -1.48 -7.26
N SER A 488 2.72 -0.89 -6.70
CA SER A 488 3.03 -0.87 -5.27
C SER A 488 2.50 0.37 -4.52
N CYS A 489 1.87 1.32 -5.22
CA CYS A 489 1.36 2.55 -4.63
C CYS A 489 -0.02 2.34 -3.99
N HIS A 490 -0.13 2.53 -2.69
CA HIS A 490 -1.39 2.34 -1.95
C HIS A 490 -2.40 3.48 -2.11
N LEU A 491 -1.94 4.68 -2.48
CA LEU A 491 -2.82 5.84 -2.72
C LEU A 491 -3.39 5.89 -4.14
N CYS A 492 -2.78 5.15 -5.07
CA CYS A 492 -3.12 5.19 -6.48
C CYS A 492 -4.53 4.67 -6.78
N PRO A 493 -5.00 3.53 -6.21
CA PRO A 493 -6.31 2.98 -6.54
C PRO A 493 -7.48 3.91 -6.29
N ASP A 494 -7.45 4.68 -5.21
CA ASP A 494 -8.54 5.62 -4.88
C ASP A 494 -8.65 6.74 -5.91
N VAL A 495 -7.51 7.26 -6.38
CA VAL A 495 -7.46 8.28 -7.43
C VAL A 495 -7.90 7.71 -8.78
N VAL A 496 -7.49 6.48 -9.10
CA VAL A 496 -7.92 5.77 -10.31
C VAL A 496 -9.42 5.56 -10.29
N VAL A 497 -9.98 5.05 -9.21
CA VAL A 497 -11.44 4.84 -9.04
C VAL A 497 -12.19 6.16 -9.18
N ALA A 498 -11.72 7.24 -8.55
CA ALA A 498 -12.36 8.55 -8.63
C ALA A 498 -12.42 9.05 -10.09
N ALA A 499 -11.33 8.99 -10.83
CA ALA A 499 -11.28 9.39 -12.23
C ALA A 499 -12.15 8.48 -13.14
N GLN A 500 -12.11 7.18 -12.92
CA GLN A 500 -12.94 6.21 -13.65
C GLN A 500 -14.44 6.48 -13.46
N ARG A 501 -14.87 6.80 -12.24
CA ARG A 501 -16.27 7.14 -11.94
C ARG A 501 -16.71 8.42 -12.65
N ILE A 502 -15.82 9.42 -12.78
CA ILE A 502 -16.09 10.62 -13.59
C ILE A 502 -16.30 10.24 -15.07
N ALA A 503 -15.41 9.42 -15.64
CA ALA A 503 -15.49 9.00 -17.02
C ALA A 503 -16.78 8.19 -17.32
N MET A 504 -17.16 7.26 -16.44
CA MET A 504 -18.38 6.46 -16.59
C MET A 504 -19.67 7.30 -16.55
N LEU A 505 -19.66 8.44 -15.87
CA LEU A 505 -20.82 9.33 -15.72
C LEU A 505 -20.88 10.43 -16.78
N ASN A 506 -19.80 10.66 -17.54
CA ASN A 506 -19.74 11.71 -18.55
C ASN A 506 -18.98 11.25 -19.81
N PRO A 507 -19.66 11.09 -20.96
CA PRO A 507 -19.06 10.57 -22.20
C PRO A 507 -18.00 11.50 -22.81
N ASN A 508 -17.87 12.74 -22.32
CA ASN A 508 -16.79 13.65 -22.74
C ASN A 508 -15.48 13.38 -22.02
N ILE A 509 -15.46 12.53 -21.00
CA ILE A 509 -14.30 12.30 -20.16
C ILE A 509 -13.75 10.89 -20.38
N GLU A 510 -12.44 10.77 -20.48
CA GLU A 510 -11.72 9.50 -20.47
C GLU A 510 -10.80 9.42 -19.25
N ALA A 511 -10.68 8.25 -18.65
CA ALA A 511 -9.76 7.94 -17.56
C ALA A 511 -8.86 6.76 -17.94
N GLU A 512 -7.56 6.98 -17.90
CA GLU A 512 -6.53 5.99 -18.21
C GLU A 512 -5.71 5.67 -16.97
N MET A 513 -5.77 4.44 -16.48
CA MET A 513 -4.76 3.95 -15.53
C MET A 513 -3.49 3.57 -16.31
N ILE A 514 -2.34 4.12 -15.93
CA ILE A 514 -1.06 3.89 -16.61
C ILE A 514 -0.02 3.40 -15.59
N ASP A 515 0.40 2.15 -15.72
CA ASP A 515 1.58 1.68 -14.97
C ASP A 515 2.83 2.37 -15.53
N ILE A 516 3.34 3.36 -14.78
CA ILE A 516 4.43 4.22 -15.23
C ILE A 516 5.75 3.46 -15.44
N SER A 517 5.91 2.29 -14.82
CA SER A 517 7.10 1.44 -15.02
C SER A 517 7.20 0.92 -16.46
N LEU A 518 6.08 0.78 -17.15
CA LEU A 518 6.02 0.34 -18.55
C LEU A 518 6.19 1.49 -19.55
N PHE A 519 6.08 2.75 -19.10
CA PHE A 519 6.07 3.94 -19.94
C PHE A 519 7.08 5.01 -19.49
N PRO A 520 8.39 4.70 -19.45
CA PRO A 520 9.41 5.63 -18.96
C PRO A 520 9.47 6.94 -19.77
N GLN A 521 9.01 6.93 -21.02
CA GLN A 521 8.88 8.15 -21.83
C GLN A 521 7.86 9.14 -21.24
N LEU A 522 6.74 8.67 -20.68
CA LEU A 522 5.75 9.53 -20.03
C LEU A 522 6.30 10.10 -18.72
N LYS A 523 7.07 9.29 -17.96
CA LYS A 523 7.77 9.75 -16.76
C LYS A 523 8.68 10.96 -17.08
N LYS A 524 9.44 10.89 -18.17
CA LYS A 524 10.30 12.00 -18.62
C LYS A 524 9.50 13.18 -19.16
N GLN A 525 8.51 12.91 -20.01
CA GLN A 525 7.68 13.94 -20.65
C GLN A 525 6.96 14.81 -19.62
N PHE A 526 6.35 14.20 -18.61
CA PHE A 526 5.57 14.88 -17.59
C PHE A 526 6.35 15.11 -16.28
N LYS A 527 7.65 14.81 -16.26
CA LYS A 527 8.51 14.97 -15.07
C LYS A 527 7.90 14.35 -13.81
N ILE A 528 7.39 13.12 -13.95
CA ILE A 528 6.71 12.42 -12.85
C ILE A 528 7.76 11.97 -11.82
N MET A 529 7.67 12.53 -10.61
CA MET A 529 8.58 12.28 -9.49
C MET A 529 7.94 11.46 -8.37
N SER A 530 6.61 11.31 -8.41
CA SER A 530 5.86 10.48 -7.45
C SER A 530 4.52 10.06 -8.05
N VAL A 531 3.91 9.05 -7.46
CA VAL A 531 2.59 8.53 -7.84
C VAL A 531 1.66 8.50 -6.62
N PRO A 532 0.33 8.70 -6.82
CA PRO A 532 -0.34 8.93 -8.08
C PRO A 532 -0.01 10.29 -8.69
N ALA A 533 0.20 10.31 -10.02
CA ALA A 533 0.31 11.54 -10.77
C ALA A 533 -0.84 11.62 -11.78
N ILE A 534 -1.58 12.71 -11.75
CA ILE A 534 -2.76 12.94 -12.58
C ILE A 534 -2.39 13.92 -13.68
N VAL A 535 -2.44 13.48 -14.94
CA VAL A 535 -2.14 14.35 -16.09
C VAL A 535 -3.45 14.62 -16.82
N VAL A 536 -3.83 15.88 -16.93
CA VAL A 536 -5.05 16.32 -17.60
C VAL A 536 -4.73 16.90 -18.97
N ASN A 537 -5.31 16.30 -20.02
CA ASN A 537 -5.18 16.76 -21.40
C ASN A 537 -3.73 16.90 -21.91
N ASP A 538 -2.79 16.11 -21.35
CA ASP A 538 -1.34 16.17 -21.67
C ASP A 538 -0.68 17.55 -21.38
N LYS A 539 -1.26 18.35 -20.51
CA LYS A 539 -0.79 19.72 -20.21
C LYS A 539 -0.58 20.00 -18.74
N GLU A 540 -1.52 19.61 -17.92
CA GLU A 540 -1.52 19.93 -16.50
C GLU A 540 -1.24 18.65 -15.71
N ILE A 541 -0.41 18.76 -14.68
CA ILE A 541 -0.04 17.64 -13.83
C ILE A 541 -0.29 17.97 -12.37
N TYR A 542 -0.88 17.01 -11.65
CA TYR A 542 -1.18 17.09 -10.23
C TYR A 542 -0.67 15.84 -9.54
N PHE A 543 -0.14 15.98 -8.33
CA PHE A 543 0.46 14.88 -7.57
C PHE A 543 -0.30 14.58 -6.28
N GLY A 544 -0.11 13.33 -5.80
CA GLY A 544 -0.65 12.85 -4.55
C GLY A 544 -2.12 12.43 -4.62
N ALA A 545 -2.63 11.88 -3.52
CA ALA A 545 -4.01 11.46 -3.42
C ALA A 545 -4.96 12.65 -3.60
N LYS A 546 -5.94 12.48 -4.49
CA LYS A 546 -6.95 13.48 -4.82
C LYS A 546 -8.34 12.86 -4.71
N LYS A 547 -9.24 13.59 -4.05
CA LYS A 547 -10.65 13.20 -4.00
C LYS A 547 -11.36 13.54 -5.31
N ILE A 548 -12.51 12.94 -5.53
CA ILE A 548 -13.29 13.13 -6.76
C ILE A 548 -13.65 14.59 -6.99
N GLU A 549 -13.93 15.36 -5.93
CA GLU A 549 -14.26 16.79 -6.00
C GLU A 549 -13.08 17.60 -6.54
N GLU A 550 -11.85 17.31 -6.06
CA GLU A 550 -10.64 17.98 -6.52
C GLU A 550 -10.34 17.66 -7.99
N ILE A 551 -10.57 16.39 -8.42
CA ILE A 551 -10.38 16.01 -9.82
C ILE A 551 -11.37 16.74 -10.73
N ILE A 552 -12.61 16.94 -10.28
CA ILE A 552 -13.61 17.72 -11.03
C ILE A 552 -13.14 19.17 -11.23
N GLU A 553 -12.51 19.79 -10.23
CA GLU A 553 -11.96 21.14 -10.32
C GLU A 553 -10.88 21.27 -11.41
N PHE A 554 -10.09 20.22 -11.65
CA PHE A 554 -9.09 20.20 -12.72
C PHE A 554 -9.70 20.12 -14.13
N LEU A 555 -10.99 19.83 -14.26
CA LEU A 555 -11.69 19.63 -15.53
C LEU A 555 -12.57 20.82 -15.94
N VAL A 556 -12.75 21.78 -15.05
CA VAL A 556 -13.52 23.00 -15.31
C VAL A 556 -12.61 24.04 -15.97
#